data_67e87a2c8c76a88a269d4bdc36dec41c
#
_entry.id   67e87a2c8c76a88a269d4bdc36dec41c
#
_cell.length_a   1.000
_cell.length_b   1.000
_cell.length_c   1.000
_cell.angle_alpha   90.00
_cell.angle_beta   90.00
_cell.angle_gamma   90.00
#
_symmetry.space_group_name_H-M   'P 1'
#
loop_
_entity.id
_entity.type
_entity.pdbx_description
1 polymer ?
#
loop_
_entity_poly.entity_id
_entity_poly.type
_entity_poly.pdbx_seq_one_letter_code
_entity_poly.pdbx_strand_id
1 'polypeptide(L)'
;MAISTAEAPGTHHPIAWYSELKPRERSAFWACIGGWILDAMDVQMFSFAIPAIIAAFAITNADAGLIGTVTLLTSAFGGWFAGALSDRFGRVRTLQITIAWFAIFTLLCGFAQNYTQLFIFRALMGLGFGGEWAAAAVLVGEVIRPEHRGKAVGAMQSGWAVGWGIAALLATLLFTVLASDLAWRVLFWIGVSPALLVFFVRRFVDEPAVFAQTQSNLSAAGARDNFLEIFSPAMLRTTILTSLLATGAQGGYYAITTWLPTFLRTERKLTVLGTGGYLAVIIVGSLIGYWVSAWLTDRIGRRANFIVFAACSLATVIAYTQLPVDDTIMLFLGFPLGFFASGIFSGMGPILTELYPTRMRGSGQGFSYNFGRGIAAMNPLFVGLLSAKLPLGQSIGVFAAIAYGILIVAALLLPETKGRVLTAEAA
;
A
#
# COMPACT_ATOMS: atom_id res chain seq x y z
N MET A 1 -56.48 -2.15 8.69
CA MET A 1 -55.77 -2.77 7.57
C MET A 1 -54.88 -1.70 6.98
N ALA A 2 -53.66 -1.53 7.50
CA ALA A 2 -52.69 -0.52 7.04
C ALA A 2 -51.74 -1.18 6.06
N ILE A 3 -51.78 -0.72 4.82
CA ILE A 3 -50.91 -1.18 3.75
C ILE A 3 -49.54 -0.54 3.98
N SER A 4 -48.54 -1.36 4.38
CA SER A 4 -47.15 -0.97 4.40
C SER A 4 -46.66 -0.76 2.96
N THR A 5 -46.43 0.49 2.60
CA THR A 5 -45.71 0.83 1.37
C THR A 5 -44.26 0.38 1.53
N ALA A 6 -43.91 -0.74 0.89
CA ALA A 6 -42.51 -1.13 0.70
C ALA A 6 -41.80 -0.04 -0.12
N GLU A 7 -40.84 0.64 0.48
CA GLU A 7 -39.94 1.56 -0.25
C GLU A 7 -39.25 0.77 -1.34
N ALA A 8 -39.36 1.26 -2.57
CA ALA A 8 -38.61 0.73 -3.72
C ALA A 8 -37.09 0.80 -3.45
N PRO A 9 -36.30 -0.19 -3.86
CA PRO A 9 -34.86 -0.15 -3.70
C PRO A 9 -34.31 1.07 -4.46
N GLY A 10 -33.93 2.09 -3.72
CA GLY A 10 -33.33 3.30 -4.27
C GLY A 10 -32.12 2.92 -5.13
N THR A 11 -32.02 3.52 -6.28
CA THR A 11 -30.86 3.47 -7.17
C THR A 11 -29.66 4.02 -6.40
N HIS A 12 -28.89 3.13 -5.74
CA HIS A 12 -27.70 3.50 -5.00
C HIS A 12 -26.63 3.99 -5.99
N HIS A 13 -26.54 5.28 -6.18
CA HIS A 13 -25.37 5.88 -6.83
C HIS A 13 -24.12 5.46 -6.04
N PRO A 14 -23.09 4.93 -6.68
CA PRO A 14 -21.90 4.41 -6.00
C PRO A 14 -21.17 5.43 -5.12
N ILE A 15 -21.44 6.73 -5.29
CA ILE A 15 -20.83 7.85 -4.57
C ILE A 15 -21.80 8.49 -3.54
N ALA A 16 -23.06 8.04 -3.45
CA ALA A 16 -24.06 8.66 -2.56
C ALA A 16 -23.60 8.66 -1.08
N TRP A 17 -22.88 7.63 -0.64
CA TRP A 17 -22.34 7.55 0.72
C TRP A 17 -21.45 8.74 1.10
N TYR A 18 -20.72 9.34 0.15
CA TYR A 18 -19.85 10.48 0.41
C TYR A 18 -20.65 11.76 0.74
N SER A 19 -21.78 11.97 0.10
CA SER A 19 -22.66 13.12 0.37
C SER A 19 -23.26 13.07 1.78
N GLU A 20 -23.41 11.86 2.34
CA GLU A 20 -23.96 11.62 3.68
C GLU A 20 -22.91 11.82 4.80
N LEU A 21 -21.61 11.92 4.47
CA LEU A 21 -20.57 12.16 5.45
C LEU A 21 -20.69 13.55 6.07
N LYS A 22 -20.52 13.62 7.38
CA LYS A 22 -20.43 14.88 8.13
C LYS A 22 -19.12 15.64 7.79
N PRO A 23 -19.03 16.95 7.99
CA PRO A 23 -17.82 17.71 7.69
C PRO A 23 -16.55 17.14 8.33
N ARG A 24 -16.61 16.68 9.59
CA ARG A 24 -15.47 16.05 10.29
C ARG A 24 -15.06 14.72 9.65
N GLU A 25 -16.03 13.89 9.26
CA GLU A 25 -15.78 12.62 8.56
C GLU A 25 -15.11 12.85 7.19
N ARG A 26 -15.54 13.89 6.46
CA ARG A 26 -14.92 14.31 5.19
C ARG A 26 -13.50 14.80 5.38
N SER A 27 -13.24 15.61 6.42
CA SER A 27 -11.87 16.10 6.69
C SER A 27 -10.93 14.94 7.03
N ALA A 28 -11.33 14.00 7.87
CA ALA A 28 -10.54 12.81 8.18
C ALA A 28 -10.32 11.93 6.95
N PHE A 29 -11.35 11.72 6.13
CA PHE A 29 -11.24 10.96 4.88
C PHE A 29 -10.22 11.59 3.92
N TRP A 30 -10.30 12.91 3.68
CA TRP A 30 -9.35 13.59 2.79
C TRP A 30 -7.93 13.67 3.35
N ALA A 31 -7.77 13.77 4.65
CA ALA A 31 -6.46 13.69 5.28
C ALA A 31 -5.80 12.33 5.04
N CYS A 32 -6.55 11.24 5.26
CA CYS A 32 -6.02 9.88 5.14
C CYS A 32 -5.81 9.46 3.67
N ILE A 33 -6.74 9.79 2.77
CA ILE A 33 -6.53 9.51 1.33
C ILE A 33 -5.39 10.35 0.77
N GLY A 34 -5.26 11.61 1.21
CA GLY A 34 -4.17 12.49 0.82
C GLY A 34 -2.81 11.93 1.24
N GLY A 35 -2.68 11.47 2.48
CA GLY A 35 -1.49 10.80 2.96
C GLY A 35 -1.17 9.57 2.14
N TRP A 36 -2.15 8.69 1.92
CA TRP A 36 -1.97 7.48 1.12
C TRP A 36 -1.57 7.75 -0.35
N ILE A 37 -2.09 8.83 -0.96
CA ILE A 37 -1.64 9.31 -2.28
C ILE A 37 -0.17 9.70 -2.24
N LEU A 38 0.23 10.45 -1.22
CA LEU A 38 1.60 10.98 -1.08
C LEU A 38 2.61 9.87 -0.77
N ASP A 39 2.22 8.88 0.02
CA ASP A 39 3.00 7.68 0.27
C ASP A 39 3.28 6.90 -1.02
N ALA A 40 2.24 6.64 -1.79
CA ALA A 40 2.36 5.98 -3.09
C ALA A 40 3.24 6.77 -4.05
N MET A 41 3.09 8.09 -4.06
CA MET A 41 3.88 8.99 -4.90
C MET A 41 5.37 8.85 -4.60
N ASP A 42 5.80 8.89 -3.33
CA ASP A 42 7.22 8.77 -2.98
C ASP A 42 7.82 7.41 -3.32
N VAL A 43 7.13 6.33 -2.97
CA VAL A 43 7.59 4.97 -3.30
C VAL A 43 7.81 4.82 -4.80
N GLN A 44 6.89 5.34 -5.60
CA GLN A 44 6.99 5.25 -7.04
C GLN A 44 8.01 6.23 -7.64
N MET A 45 8.18 7.42 -7.07
CA MET A 45 9.25 8.34 -7.46
C MET A 45 10.63 7.68 -7.39
N PHE A 46 10.90 6.91 -6.34
CA PHE A 46 12.13 6.13 -6.24
C PHE A 46 12.24 5.13 -7.40
N SER A 47 11.19 4.37 -7.69
CA SER A 47 11.19 3.39 -8.77
C SER A 47 11.52 4.01 -10.14
N PHE A 48 10.99 5.21 -10.41
CA PHE A 48 11.32 5.98 -11.62
C PHE A 48 12.75 6.51 -11.62
N ALA A 49 13.28 6.83 -10.45
CA ALA A 49 14.62 7.39 -10.29
C ALA A 49 15.74 6.33 -10.37
N ILE A 50 15.44 5.03 -10.16
CA ILE A 50 16.44 3.95 -10.11
C ILE A 50 17.44 4.02 -11.27
N PRO A 51 17.05 4.10 -12.56
CA PRO A 51 18.03 4.13 -13.65
C PRO A 51 18.97 5.33 -13.59
N ALA A 52 18.49 6.50 -13.18
CA ALA A 52 19.30 7.71 -13.04
C ALA A 52 20.24 7.63 -11.83
N ILE A 53 19.78 7.07 -10.71
CA ILE A 53 20.57 6.85 -9.49
C ILE A 53 21.71 5.84 -9.76
N ILE A 54 21.41 4.75 -10.46
CA ILE A 54 22.43 3.76 -10.88
C ILE A 54 23.53 4.44 -11.70
N ALA A 55 23.14 5.27 -12.66
CA ALA A 55 24.09 6.01 -13.50
C ALA A 55 24.87 7.07 -12.70
N ALA A 56 24.21 7.82 -11.82
CA ALA A 56 24.83 8.91 -11.05
C ALA A 56 25.85 8.43 -10.02
N PHE A 57 25.59 7.30 -9.37
CA PHE A 57 26.47 6.76 -8.31
C PHE A 57 27.30 5.56 -8.77
N ALA A 58 27.20 5.13 -10.03
CA ALA A 58 27.89 3.97 -10.60
C ALA A 58 27.67 2.70 -9.77
N ILE A 59 26.44 2.47 -9.31
CA ILE A 59 26.04 1.34 -8.48
C ILE A 59 25.37 0.23 -9.31
N THR A 60 25.21 -0.94 -8.70
CA THR A 60 24.55 -2.09 -9.33
C THR A 60 23.03 -2.07 -9.13
N ASN A 61 22.29 -2.91 -9.88
CA ASN A 61 20.88 -3.16 -9.60
C ASN A 61 20.65 -3.72 -8.19
N ALA A 62 21.60 -4.52 -7.68
CA ALA A 62 21.53 -5.04 -6.31
C ALA A 62 21.59 -3.93 -5.26
N ASP A 63 22.47 -2.94 -5.45
CA ASP A 63 22.59 -1.79 -4.55
C ASP A 63 21.33 -0.94 -4.59
N ALA A 64 20.76 -0.70 -5.77
CA ALA A 64 19.49 0.02 -5.92
C ALA A 64 18.34 -0.77 -5.29
N GLY A 65 18.29 -2.09 -5.47
CA GLY A 65 17.34 -2.98 -4.81
C GLY A 65 17.47 -2.93 -3.29
N LEU A 66 18.70 -2.84 -2.76
CA LEU A 66 18.95 -2.73 -1.32
C LEU A 66 18.41 -1.42 -0.72
N ILE A 67 18.50 -0.31 -1.45
CA ILE A 67 17.85 0.95 -1.05
C ILE A 67 16.32 0.76 -0.92
N GLY A 68 15.69 0.12 -1.92
CA GLY A 68 14.25 -0.20 -1.85
C GLY A 68 13.91 -1.10 -0.67
N THR A 69 14.72 -2.15 -0.47
CA THR A 69 14.57 -3.10 0.63
C THR A 69 14.65 -2.41 1.99
N VAL A 70 15.69 -1.61 2.24
CA VAL A 70 15.85 -0.96 3.54
C VAL A 70 14.70 0.01 3.83
N THR A 71 14.20 0.72 2.82
CA THR A 71 13.05 1.61 2.95
C THR A 71 11.80 0.85 3.41
N LEU A 72 11.48 -0.26 2.75
CA LEU A 72 10.31 -1.07 3.09
C LEU A 72 10.48 -1.81 4.43
N LEU A 73 11.68 -2.29 4.72
CA LEU A 73 11.97 -2.96 5.98
C LEU A 73 11.82 -2.00 7.17
N THR A 74 12.41 -0.82 7.08
CA THR A 74 12.27 0.20 8.12
C THR A 74 10.84 0.71 8.23
N SER A 75 10.06 0.70 7.14
CA SER A 75 8.64 1.04 7.20
C SER A 75 7.83 0.02 8.00
N ALA A 76 8.19 -1.26 7.94
CA ALA A 76 7.52 -2.26 8.76
C ALA A 76 7.76 -2.01 10.26
N PHE A 77 8.99 -1.66 10.66
CA PHE A 77 9.30 -1.25 12.03
C PHE A 77 8.60 0.07 12.38
N GLY A 78 8.63 1.06 11.48
CA GLY A 78 7.97 2.35 11.66
C GLY A 78 6.48 2.20 11.95
N GLY A 79 5.79 1.29 11.26
CA GLY A 79 4.37 0.97 11.49
C GLY A 79 4.11 0.40 12.89
N TRP A 80 5.00 -0.43 13.43
CA TRP A 80 4.88 -0.95 14.79
C TRP A 80 5.04 0.17 15.83
N PHE A 81 6.09 1.00 15.67
CA PHE A 81 6.33 2.12 16.59
C PHE A 81 5.20 3.15 16.54
N ALA A 82 4.70 3.48 15.34
CA ALA A 82 3.61 4.45 15.20
C ALA A 82 2.30 3.92 15.78
N GLY A 83 2.04 2.61 15.73
CA GLY A 83 0.91 2.00 16.42
C GLY A 83 0.97 2.30 17.93
N ALA A 84 2.10 2.02 18.57
CA ALA A 84 2.31 2.31 20.00
C ALA A 84 2.27 3.81 20.31
N LEU A 85 2.85 4.66 19.43
CA LEU A 85 2.77 6.12 19.59
C LEU A 85 1.32 6.61 19.45
N SER A 86 0.57 6.08 18.51
CA SER A 86 -0.83 6.41 18.25
C SER A 86 -1.71 6.13 19.47
N ASP A 87 -1.49 5.01 20.13
CA ASP A 87 -2.22 4.65 21.35
C ASP A 87 -1.84 5.53 22.55
N ARG A 88 -0.62 6.05 22.58
CA ARG A 88 -0.13 6.88 23.70
C ARG A 88 -0.35 8.38 23.49
N PHE A 89 -0.09 8.90 22.30
CA PHE A 89 -0.06 10.34 22.01
C PHE A 89 -1.26 10.84 21.19
N GLY A 90 -2.10 9.93 20.70
CA GLY A 90 -3.25 10.23 19.85
C GLY A 90 -2.99 9.95 18.36
N ARG A 91 -4.09 9.74 17.64
CA ARG A 91 -4.05 9.34 16.22
C ARG A 91 -3.58 10.48 15.32
N VAL A 92 -4.15 11.66 15.53
CA VAL A 92 -3.85 12.86 14.73
C VAL A 92 -2.42 13.35 14.94
N ARG A 93 -1.97 13.36 16.21
CA ARG A 93 -0.61 13.78 16.53
C ARG A 93 0.44 12.83 15.96
N THR A 94 0.20 11.52 16.05
CA THR A 94 1.08 10.51 15.45
C THR A 94 1.15 10.66 13.94
N LEU A 95 0.01 10.85 13.28
CA LEU A 95 -0.06 11.09 11.84
C LEU A 95 0.76 12.32 11.44
N GLN A 96 0.65 13.43 12.18
CA GLN A 96 1.45 14.64 11.92
C GLN A 96 2.95 14.40 12.05
N ILE A 97 3.38 13.68 13.08
CA ILE A 97 4.80 13.38 13.33
C ILE A 97 5.34 12.49 12.21
N THR A 98 4.61 11.44 11.82
CA THR A 98 5.06 10.49 10.79
C THR A 98 5.14 11.14 9.41
N ILE A 99 4.16 11.96 9.03
CA ILE A 99 4.20 12.72 7.75
C ILE A 99 5.36 13.72 7.75
N ALA A 100 5.55 14.48 8.83
CA ALA A 100 6.64 15.46 8.91
C ALA A 100 8.02 14.78 8.81
N TRP A 101 8.20 13.67 9.52
CA TRP A 101 9.42 12.84 9.46
C TRP A 101 9.68 12.33 8.04
N PHE A 102 8.69 11.72 7.44
CA PHE A 102 8.73 11.23 6.07
C PHE A 102 9.14 12.33 5.08
N ALA A 103 8.47 13.49 5.13
CA ALA A 103 8.73 14.61 4.23
C ALA A 103 10.16 15.17 4.35
N ILE A 104 10.70 15.29 5.58
CA ILE A 104 12.07 15.76 5.82
C ILE A 104 13.08 14.82 5.16
N PHE A 105 12.96 13.52 5.37
CA PHE A 105 13.92 12.56 4.82
C PHE A 105 13.74 12.35 3.31
N THR A 106 12.54 12.50 2.77
CA THR A 106 12.32 12.55 1.30
C THR A 106 13.06 13.75 0.69
N LEU A 107 12.96 14.93 1.30
CA LEU A 107 13.70 16.11 0.86
C LEU A 107 15.22 15.85 0.88
N LEU A 108 15.74 15.29 1.96
CA LEU A 108 17.16 14.98 2.12
C LEU A 108 17.66 13.97 1.07
N CYS A 109 16.82 13.03 0.61
CA CYS A 109 17.18 12.14 -0.49
C CYS A 109 17.60 12.90 -1.75
N GLY A 110 16.94 14.00 -2.09
CA GLY A 110 17.30 14.85 -3.24
C GLY A 110 18.66 15.55 -3.10
N PHE A 111 19.18 15.71 -1.89
CA PHE A 111 20.50 16.30 -1.60
C PHE A 111 21.61 15.26 -1.44
N ALA A 112 21.32 13.98 -1.54
CA ALA A 112 22.33 12.94 -1.41
C ALA A 112 23.45 13.07 -2.45
N GLN A 113 24.70 13.01 -2.00
CA GLN A 113 25.90 13.14 -2.84
C GLN A 113 26.52 11.78 -3.18
N ASN A 114 26.14 10.72 -2.48
CA ASN A 114 26.63 9.36 -2.68
C ASN A 114 25.58 8.33 -2.23
N TYR A 115 25.86 7.07 -2.59
CA TYR A 115 25.03 5.93 -2.26
C TYR A 115 24.71 5.82 -0.76
N THR A 116 25.72 5.96 0.11
CA THR A 116 25.55 5.78 1.56
C THR A 116 24.60 6.82 2.15
N GLN A 117 24.69 8.09 1.74
CA GLN A 117 23.76 9.12 2.17
C GLN A 117 22.34 8.82 1.71
N LEU A 118 22.17 8.44 0.43
CA LEU A 118 20.83 8.09 -0.07
C LEU A 118 20.25 6.88 0.67
N PHE A 119 21.07 5.85 0.91
CA PHE A 119 20.67 4.67 1.67
C PHE A 119 20.19 5.01 3.08
N ILE A 120 20.95 5.84 3.83
CA ILE A 120 20.61 6.27 5.18
C ILE A 120 19.31 7.10 5.16
N PHE A 121 19.20 8.07 4.24
CA PHE A 121 18.02 8.92 4.17
C PHE A 121 16.76 8.11 3.82
N ARG A 122 16.87 7.16 2.89
CA ARG A 122 15.78 6.24 2.54
C ARG A 122 15.40 5.30 3.69
N ALA A 123 16.39 4.82 4.46
CA ALA A 123 16.12 4.03 5.66
C ALA A 123 15.36 4.83 6.72
N LEU A 124 15.78 6.07 6.99
CA LEU A 124 15.11 6.94 7.97
C LEU A 124 13.73 7.40 7.48
N MET A 125 13.58 7.70 6.20
CA MET A 125 12.30 8.01 5.58
C MET A 125 11.30 6.87 5.76
N GLY A 126 11.74 5.62 5.58
CA GLY A 126 10.91 4.43 5.74
C GLY A 126 10.21 4.36 7.11
N LEU A 127 10.85 4.78 8.21
CA LEU A 127 10.23 4.80 9.53
C LEU A 127 8.95 5.66 9.56
N GLY A 128 8.97 6.83 8.91
CA GLY A 128 7.78 7.69 8.79
C GLY A 128 6.71 7.08 7.90
N PHE A 129 7.12 6.54 6.76
CA PHE A 129 6.24 5.91 5.77
C PHE A 129 5.36 4.78 6.38
N GLY A 130 5.97 3.87 7.15
CA GLY A 130 5.20 2.79 7.77
C GLY A 130 4.18 3.27 8.80
N GLY A 131 4.52 4.34 9.52
CA GLY A 131 3.70 4.91 10.59
C GLY A 131 2.45 5.62 10.08
N GLU A 132 2.52 6.23 8.92
CA GLU A 132 1.39 6.95 8.36
C GLU A 132 0.19 6.04 8.08
N TRP A 133 0.38 4.93 7.37
CA TRP A 133 -0.71 4.01 7.05
C TRP A 133 -1.41 3.47 8.29
N ALA A 134 -0.64 3.09 9.32
CA ALA A 134 -1.20 2.56 10.55
C ALA A 134 -2.09 3.60 11.26
N ALA A 135 -1.62 4.85 11.39
CA ALA A 135 -2.37 5.92 12.02
C ALA A 135 -3.60 6.34 11.19
N ALA A 136 -3.47 6.43 9.86
CA ALA A 136 -4.55 6.81 8.96
C ALA A 136 -5.68 5.77 8.92
N ALA A 137 -5.34 4.47 8.87
CA ALA A 137 -6.34 3.40 8.84
C ALA A 137 -7.19 3.36 10.12
N VAL A 138 -6.56 3.55 11.29
CA VAL A 138 -7.27 3.66 12.57
C VAL A 138 -8.13 4.91 12.61
N LEU A 139 -7.60 6.06 12.20
CA LEU A 139 -8.32 7.34 12.19
C LEU A 139 -9.60 7.25 11.36
N VAL A 140 -9.52 6.76 10.12
CA VAL A 140 -10.71 6.56 9.25
C VAL A 140 -11.69 5.58 9.90
N GLY A 141 -11.18 4.49 10.46
CA GLY A 141 -12.00 3.46 11.12
C GLY A 141 -12.76 3.96 12.35
N GLU A 142 -12.20 4.89 13.11
CA GLU A 142 -12.79 5.45 14.34
C GLU A 142 -13.70 6.66 14.06
N VAL A 143 -13.39 7.46 13.05
CA VAL A 143 -14.12 8.70 12.74
C VAL A 143 -15.35 8.43 11.86
N ILE A 144 -15.23 7.53 10.87
CA ILE A 144 -16.32 7.27 9.91
C ILE A 144 -17.33 6.28 10.48
N ARG A 145 -18.61 6.62 10.30
CA ARG A 145 -19.73 5.79 10.73
C ARG A 145 -19.67 4.36 10.18
N PRO A 146 -20.11 3.34 10.95
CA PRO A 146 -20.02 1.93 10.55
C PRO A 146 -20.58 1.63 9.15
N GLU A 147 -21.70 2.27 8.77
CA GLU A 147 -22.39 2.06 7.49
C GLU A 147 -21.57 2.46 6.27
N HIS A 148 -20.62 3.39 6.44
CA HIS A 148 -19.78 3.93 5.36
C HIS A 148 -18.31 3.55 5.48
N ARG A 149 -17.88 2.95 6.59
CA ARG A 149 -16.48 2.62 6.90
C ARG A 149 -15.81 1.77 5.82
N GLY A 150 -16.48 0.69 5.39
CA GLY A 150 -15.92 -0.20 4.35
C GLY A 150 -15.71 0.51 3.01
N LYS A 151 -16.70 1.31 2.60
CA LYS A 151 -16.62 2.11 1.36
C LYS A 151 -15.52 3.17 1.44
N ALA A 152 -15.37 3.84 2.60
CA ALA A 152 -14.35 4.85 2.81
C ALA A 152 -12.94 4.26 2.81
N VAL A 153 -12.72 3.13 3.51
CA VAL A 153 -11.43 2.42 3.51
C VAL A 153 -11.10 1.89 2.10
N GLY A 154 -12.08 1.33 1.39
CA GLY A 154 -11.89 0.88 0.01
C GLY A 154 -11.54 2.03 -0.94
N ALA A 155 -12.22 3.18 -0.83
CA ALA A 155 -11.90 4.37 -1.60
C ALA A 155 -10.51 4.93 -1.25
N MET A 156 -10.10 4.89 0.04
CA MET A 156 -8.76 5.28 0.47
C MET A 156 -7.67 4.45 -0.22
N GLN A 157 -7.88 3.14 -0.34
CA GLN A 157 -6.90 2.25 -1.00
C GLN A 157 -6.66 2.62 -2.48
N SER A 158 -7.67 3.12 -3.19
CA SER A 158 -7.51 3.58 -4.58
C SER A 158 -6.62 4.83 -4.70
N GLY A 159 -6.38 5.55 -3.61
CA GLY A 159 -5.43 6.66 -3.52
C GLY A 159 -4.01 6.25 -3.93
N TRP A 160 -3.64 4.98 -3.71
CA TRP A 160 -2.35 4.45 -4.15
C TRP A 160 -2.15 4.56 -5.66
N ALA A 161 -3.16 4.20 -6.46
CA ALA A 161 -3.10 4.32 -7.92
C ALA A 161 -3.00 5.79 -8.36
N VAL A 162 -3.70 6.70 -7.65
CA VAL A 162 -3.61 8.15 -7.93
C VAL A 162 -2.20 8.67 -7.65
N GLY A 163 -1.60 8.32 -6.51
CA GLY A 163 -0.24 8.70 -6.16
C GLY A 163 0.78 8.18 -7.17
N TRP A 164 0.61 6.92 -7.61
CA TRP A 164 1.44 6.35 -8.68
C TRP A 164 1.31 7.15 -9.99
N GLY A 165 0.08 7.54 -10.37
CA GLY A 165 -0.18 8.37 -11.55
C GLY A 165 0.51 9.73 -11.46
N ILE A 166 0.45 10.40 -10.31
CA ILE A 166 1.14 11.68 -10.08
C ILE A 166 2.65 11.51 -10.21
N ALA A 167 3.23 10.46 -9.58
CA ALA A 167 4.65 10.17 -9.68
C ALA A 167 5.08 9.91 -11.13
N ALA A 168 4.28 9.16 -11.90
CA ALA A 168 4.56 8.87 -13.31
C ALA A 168 4.56 10.14 -14.17
N LEU A 169 3.58 11.01 -13.98
CA LEU A 169 3.49 12.29 -14.69
C LEU A 169 4.68 13.20 -14.35
N LEU A 170 5.00 13.35 -13.07
CA LEU A 170 6.14 14.16 -12.62
C LEU A 170 7.46 13.60 -13.14
N ALA A 171 7.68 12.28 -13.03
CA ALA A 171 8.88 11.65 -13.56
C ALA A 171 8.99 11.82 -15.08
N THR A 172 7.92 11.58 -15.83
CA THR A 172 7.91 11.76 -17.28
C THR A 172 8.26 13.20 -17.65
N LEU A 173 7.64 14.18 -16.99
CA LEU A 173 7.93 15.59 -17.24
C LEU A 173 9.38 15.95 -16.92
N LEU A 174 9.85 15.63 -15.71
CA LEU A 174 11.18 16.04 -15.26
C LEU A 174 12.30 15.37 -16.05
N PHE A 175 12.19 14.06 -16.33
CA PHE A 175 13.21 13.34 -17.12
C PHE A 175 13.18 13.69 -18.62
N THR A 176 12.13 14.37 -19.10
CA THR A 176 12.07 14.89 -20.47
C THR A 176 12.73 16.26 -20.59
N VAL A 177 12.56 17.15 -19.57
CA VAL A 177 13.01 18.54 -19.66
C VAL A 177 14.32 18.82 -18.92
N LEU A 178 14.75 17.97 -17.99
CA LEU A 178 15.95 18.15 -17.19
C LEU A 178 16.97 17.03 -17.47
N ALA A 179 18.25 17.33 -17.25
CA ALA A 179 19.28 16.31 -17.21
C ALA A 179 18.98 15.26 -16.14
N SER A 180 19.26 13.99 -16.40
CA SER A 180 18.86 12.86 -15.55
C SER A 180 19.33 13.00 -14.11
N ASP A 181 20.54 13.54 -13.86
CA ASP A 181 21.04 13.76 -12.49
C ASP A 181 20.23 14.83 -11.73
N LEU A 182 19.83 15.89 -12.39
CA LEU A 182 18.99 16.92 -11.77
C LEU A 182 17.54 16.43 -11.65
N ALA A 183 17.02 15.70 -12.63
CA ALA A 183 15.64 15.25 -12.68
C ALA A 183 15.25 14.39 -11.46
N TRP A 184 16.09 13.39 -11.10
CA TRP A 184 15.79 12.54 -9.94
C TRP A 184 15.86 13.31 -8.62
N ARG A 185 16.74 14.30 -8.49
CA ARG A 185 16.86 15.16 -7.31
C ARG A 185 15.62 16.05 -7.14
N VAL A 186 15.22 16.73 -8.23
CA VAL A 186 14.01 17.57 -8.25
C VAL A 186 12.77 16.74 -7.93
N LEU A 187 12.70 15.50 -8.41
CA LEU A 187 11.62 14.58 -8.11
C LEU A 187 11.47 14.36 -6.59
N PHE A 188 12.57 14.12 -5.87
CA PHE A 188 12.55 14.01 -4.40
C PHE A 188 12.27 15.34 -3.70
N TRP A 189 12.72 16.49 -4.24
CA TRP A 189 12.36 17.78 -3.66
C TRP A 189 10.88 18.09 -3.77
N ILE A 190 10.24 17.73 -4.87
CA ILE A 190 8.77 17.80 -4.99
C ILE A 190 8.11 16.83 -4.00
N GLY A 191 8.74 15.72 -3.72
CA GLY A 191 8.31 14.73 -2.72
C GLY A 191 8.22 15.27 -1.29
N VAL A 192 8.64 16.50 -1.00
CA VAL A 192 8.37 17.18 0.28
C VAL A 192 6.92 17.65 0.42
N SER A 193 6.16 17.68 -0.67
CA SER A 193 4.77 18.16 -0.66
C SER A 193 3.85 17.55 0.41
N PRO A 194 4.08 16.29 0.91
CA PRO A 194 3.37 15.76 2.07
C PRO A 194 3.44 16.65 3.32
N ALA A 195 4.50 17.45 3.49
CA ALA A 195 4.58 18.39 4.60
C ALA A 195 3.40 19.36 4.64
N LEU A 196 2.84 19.74 3.49
CA LEU A 196 1.65 20.60 3.41
C LEU A 196 0.42 19.92 4.02
N LEU A 197 0.32 18.59 3.93
CA LEU A 197 -0.75 17.82 4.53
C LEU A 197 -0.73 17.90 6.07
N VAL A 198 0.44 18.05 6.68
CA VAL A 198 0.55 18.23 8.15
C VAL A 198 -0.22 19.45 8.61
N PHE A 199 -0.14 20.56 7.86
CA PHE A 199 -0.90 21.78 8.16
C PHE A 199 -2.40 21.56 8.01
N PHE A 200 -2.83 20.85 6.96
CA PHE A 200 -4.23 20.50 6.75
C PHE A 200 -4.74 19.61 7.91
N VAL A 201 -4.03 18.54 8.25
CA VAL A 201 -4.38 17.65 9.35
C VAL A 201 -4.49 18.42 10.66
N ARG A 202 -3.52 19.28 10.97
CA ARG A 202 -3.53 20.12 12.19
C ARG A 202 -4.73 21.06 12.25
N ARG A 203 -5.19 21.58 11.12
CA ARG A 203 -6.26 22.59 11.06
C ARG A 203 -7.66 22.01 11.06
N PHE A 204 -7.84 20.84 10.44
CA PHE A 204 -9.16 20.33 10.07
C PHE A 204 -9.51 18.95 10.63
N VAL A 205 -8.58 18.28 11.29
CA VAL A 205 -8.79 16.94 11.83
C VAL A 205 -8.65 16.97 13.34
N ASP A 206 -9.73 16.59 14.03
CA ASP A 206 -9.76 16.48 15.50
C ASP A 206 -9.45 15.04 15.91
N GLU A 207 -8.89 14.87 17.12
CA GLU A 207 -8.74 13.55 17.73
C GLU A 207 -10.11 12.87 17.89
N PRO A 208 -10.22 11.56 17.63
CA PRO A 208 -11.47 10.82 17.80
C PRO A 208 -11.94 10.85 19.26
N ALA A 209 -13.23 11.12 19.47
CA ALA A 209 -13.82 11.11 20.82
C ALA A 209 -13.70 9.73 21.50
N VAL A 210 -13.75 8.65 20.70
CA VAL A 210 -13.56 7.28 21.15
C VAL A 210 -12.19 7.08 21.78
N PHE A 211 -11.14 7.71 21.24
CA PHE A 211 -9.80 7.68 21.81
C PHE A 211 -9.75 8.28 23.21
N ALA A 212 -10.31 9.48 23.39
CA ALA A 212 -10.33 10.16 24.68
C ALA A 212 -11.09 9.34 25.74
N GLN A 213 -12.18 8.72 25.36
CA GLN A 213 -13.00 7.88 26.23
C GLN A 213 -12.30 6.56 26.57
N THR A 214 -11.62 5.94 25.61
CA THR A 214 -10.83 4.72 25.82
C THR A 214 -9.67 4.97 26.76
N GLN A 215 -8.93 6.08 26.60
CA GLN A 215 -7.85 6.49 27.48
C GLN A 215 -8.33 6.69 28.94
N SER A 216 -9.48 7.31 29.14
CA SER A 216 -10.07 7.49 30.47
C SER A 216 -10.47 6.15 31.11
N ASN A 217 -11.05 5.24 30.33
CA ASN A 217 -11.48 3.91 30.78
C ASN A 217 -10.29 2.99 31.11
N LEU A 218 -9.23 2.99 30.30
CA LEU A 218 -8.00 2.22 30.56
C LEU A 218 -7.29 2.70 31.82
N SER A 219 -7.23 4.02 32.02
CA SER A 219 -6.66 4.61 33.24
C SER A 219 -7.44 4.21 34.48
N ALA A 220 -8.77 4.09 34.38
CA ALA A 220 -9.65 3.68 35.49
C ALA A 220 -9.58 2.17 35.79
N ALA A 221 -9.36 1.33 34.76
CA ALA A 221 -9.40 -0.14 34.87
C ALA A 221 -8.03 -0.77 35.18
N GLY A 222 -6.91 -0.03 35.07
CA GLY A 222 -5.56 -0.58 35.22
C GLY A 222 -5.22 -1.68 34.20
N ALA A 223 -6.02 -1.85 33.16
CA ALA A 223 -5.91 -2.92 32.17
C ALA A 223 -4.95 -2.51 31.04
N ARG A 224 -4.09 -3.45 30.64
CA ARG A 224 -3.23 -3.30 29.46
C ARG A 224 -3.67 -4.28 28.39
N ASP A 225 -3.87 -3.81 27.17
CA ASP A 225 -4.08 -4.68 26.02
C ASP A 225 -2.88 -5.59 25.84
N ASN A 226 -3.11 -6.90 25.75
CA ASN A 226 -2.04 -7.86 25.56
C ASN A 226 -1.83 -8.13 24.06
N PHE A 227 -0.96 -7.33 23.43
CA PHE A 227 -0.56 -7.52 22.03
C PHE A 227 -0.07 -8.97 21.74
N LEU A 228 0.51 -9.66 22.72
CA LEU A 228 1.04 -11.01 22.55
C LEU A 228 -0.07 -12.08 22.39
N GLU A 229 -1.32 -11.74 22.65
CA GLU A 229 -2.43 -12.69 22.53
C GLU A 229 -2.63 -13.20 21.10
N ILE A 230 -2.24 -12.43 20.09
CA ILE A 230 -2.23 -12.87 18.67
C ILE A 230 -1.31 -14.07 18.42
N PHE A 231 -0.35 -14.35 19.33
CA PHE A 231 0.56 -15.49 19.30
C PHE A 231 0.10 -16.65 20.19
N SER A 232 -1.08 -16.55 20.79
CA SER A 232 -1.66 -17.65 21.57
C SER A 232 -1.89 -18.89 20.69
N PRO A 233 -1.89 -20.11 21.25
CA PRO A 233 -2.12 -21.33 20.46
C PRO A 233 -3.41 -21.29 19.62
N ALA A 234 -4.45 -20.62 20.09
CA ALA A 234 -5.72 -20.46 19.38
C ALA A 234 -5.61 -19.57 18.13
N MET A 235 -4.75 -18.52 18.19
CA MET A 235 -4.64 -17.53 17.11
C MET A 235 -3.39 -17.68 16.26
N LEU A 236 -2.38 -18.44 16.70
CA LEU A 236 -1.09 -18.55 16.03
C LEU A 236 -1.21 -18.96 14.55
N ARG A 237 -2.05 -19.97 14.27
CA ARG A 237 -2.31 -20.41 12.90
C ARG A 237 -2.88 -19.28 12.04
N THR A 238 -3.86 -18.56 12.56
CA THR A 238 -4.47 -17.41 11.86
C THR A 238 -3.44 -16.32 11.62
N THR A 239 -2.65 -15.98 12.63
CA THR A 239 -1.60 -14.93 12.53
C THR A 239 -0.53 -15.31 11.51
N ILE A 240 -0.06 -16.55 11.47
CA ILE A 240 0.91 -17.03 10.48
C ILE A 240 0.31 -16.95 9.07
N LEU A 241 -0.89 -17.49 8.86
CA LEU A 241 -1.52 -17.53 7.54
C LEU A 241 -1.87 -16.15 7.00
N THR A 242 -2.34 -15.23 7.84
CA THR A 242 -2.60 -13.83 7.44
C THR A 242 -1.31 -13.06 7.16
N SER A 243 -0.24 -13.34 7.89
CA SER A 243 1.10 -12.79 7.62
C SER A 243 1.65 -13.30 6.29
N LEU A 244 1.49 -14.59 5.97
CA LEU A 244 1.89 -15.17 4.68
C LEU A 244 1.04 -14.61 3.53
N LEU A 245 -0.27 -14.43 3.74
CA LEU A 245 -1.16 -13.80 2.76
C LEU A 245 -0.67 -12.39 2.43
N ALA A 246 -0.35 -11.59 3.45
CA ALA A 246 0.17 -10.23 3.29
C ALA A 246 1.57 -10.22 2.64
N THR A 247 2.45 -11.17 3.02
CA THR A 247 3.77 -11.35 2.41
C THR A 247 3.66 -11.62 0.92
N GLY A 248 2.78 -12.54 0.52
CA GLY A 248 2.60 -12.89 -0.88
C GLY A 248 2.03 -11.74 -1.71
N ALA A 249 1.03 -11.04 -1.20
CA ALA A 249 0.44 -9.89 -1.89
C ALA A 249 1.45 -8.75 -2.09
N GLN A 250 2.13 -8.34 -1.02
CA GLN A 250 3.10 -7.25 -1.07
C GLN A 250 4.37 -7.67 -1.81
N GLY A 251 4.81 -8.92 -1.65
CA GLY A 251 5.98 -9.46 -2.33
C GLY A 251 5.84 -9.45 -3.84
N GLY A 252 4.71 -9.96 -4.36
CA GLY A 252 4.42 -9.92 -5.79
C GLY A 252 4.30 -8.50 -6.34
N TYR A 253 3.64 -7.62 -5.60
CA TYR A 253 3.49 -6.22 -5.96
C TYR A 253 4.84 -5.48 -6.02
N TYR A 254 5.67 -5.58 -4.98
CA TYR A 254 6.97 -4.88 -4.93
C TYR A 254 7.99 -5.44 -5.93
N ALA A 255 7.96 -6.75 -6.20
CA ALA A 255 8.81 -7.35 -7.23
C ALA A 255 8.58 -6.71 -8.61
N ILE A 256 7.32 -6.37 -8.92
CA ILE A 256 6.93 -5.76 -10.20
C ILE A 256 7.14 -4.26 -10.14
N THR A 257 6.45 -3.57 -9.22
CA THR A 257 6.32 -2.11 -9.27
C THR A 257 7.63 -1.38 -9.05
N THR A 258 8.55 -1.95 -8.26
CA THR A 258 9.87 -1.36 -8.03
C THR A 258 10.72 -1.37 -9.31
N TRP A 259 10.68 -2.47 -10.07
CA TRP A 259 11.58 -2.65 -11.21
C TRP A 259 10.93 -2.37 -12.57
N LEU A 260 9.62 -2.17 -12.62
CA LEU A 260 8.88 -2.00 -13.87
C LEU A 260 9.39 -0.83 -14.73
N PRO A 261 9.61 0.39 -14.20
CA PRO A 261 10.15 1.49 -15.00
C PRO A 261 11.55 1.17 -15.54
N THR A 262 12.39 0.52 -14.73
CA THR A 262 13.74 0.09 -15.14
C THR A 262 13.66 -0.95 -16.25
N PHE A 263 12.81 -1.98 -16.11
CA PHE A 263 12.59 -3.00 -17.12
C PHE A 263 12.16 -2.39 -18.47
N LEU A 264 11.18 -1.48 -18.46
CA LEU A 264 10.70 -0.81 -19.67
C LEU A 264 11.80 -0.01 -20.37
N ARG A 265 12.66 0.66 -19.61
CA ARG A 265 13.75 1.49 -20.16
C ARG A 265 14.97 0.68 -20.60
N THR A 266 15.37 -0.34 -19.86
CA THR A 266 16.63 -1.07 -20.08
C THR A 266 16.46 -2.28 -21.00
N GLU A 267 15.43 -3.09 -20.82
CA GLU A 267 15.20 -4.29 -21.63
C GLU A 267 14.31 -4.01 -22.85
N ARG A 268 13.25 -3.22 -22.68
CA ARG A 268 12.37 -2.84 -23.80
C ARG A 268 12.85 -1.59 -24.55
N LYS A 269 13.89 -0.91 -24.03
CA LYS A 269 14.53 0.28 -24.64
C LYS A 269 13.53 1.42 -24.94
N LEU A 270 12.48 1.54 -24.18
CA LEU A 270 11.50 2.60 -24.32
C LEU A 270 12.08 3.95 -23.91
N THR A 271 11.67 5.00 -24.58
CA THR A 271 11.96 6.38 -24.17
C THR A 271 11.28 6.71 -22.84
N VAL A 272 11.67 7.81 -22.21
CA VAL A 272 11.01 8.31 -20.99
C VAL A 272 9.50 8.52 -21.20
N LEU A 273 9.15 9.17 -22.32
CA LEU A 273 7.76 9.44 -22.69
C LEU A 273 7.01 8.14 -23.00
N GLY A 274 7.63 7.21 -23.74
CA GLY A 274 7.05 5.90 -24.01
C GLY A 274 6.79 5.14 -22.71
N THR A 275 7.77 5.07 -21.78
CA THR A 275 7.60 4.46 -20.46
C THR A 275 6.40 5.04 -19.71
N GLY A 276 6.24 6.37 -19.71
CA GLY A 276 5.09 7.05 -19.10
C GLY A 276 3.75 6.59 -19.65
N GLY A 277 3.65 6.41 -20.98
CA GLY A 277 2.43 5.91 -21.66
C GLY A 277 2.05 4.49 -21.21
N TYR A 278 3.03 3.57 -21.16
CA TYR A 278 2.81 2.19 -20.68
C TYR A 278 2.36 2.16 -19.22
N LEU A 279 2.99 2.97 -18.37
CA LEU A 279 2.63 3.04 -16.96
C LEU A 279 1.24 3.66 -16.76
N ALA A 280 0.82 4.61 -17.59
CA ALA A 280 -0.53 5.16 -17.53
C ALA A 280 -1.60 4.08 -17.71
N VAL A 281 -1.43 3.16 -18.66
CA VAL A 281 -2.36 2.04 -18.87
C VAL A 281 -2.39 1.12 -17.64
N ILE A 282 -1.23 0.82 -17.05
CA ILE A 282 -1.12 -0.01 -15.85
C ILE A 282 -1.82 0.67 -14.66
N ILE A 283 -1.63 1.97 -14.48
CA ILE A 283 -2.23 2.75 -13.40
C ILE A 283 -3.75 2.81 -13.53
N VAL A 284 -4.28 2.99 -14.74
CA VAL A 284 -5.72 2.93 -14.99
C VAL A 284 -6.26 1.54 -14.67
N GLY A 285 -5.55 0.48 -15.08
CA GLY A 285 -5.88 -0.88 -14.70
C GLY A 285 -5.90 -1.06 -13.17
N SER A 286 -4.91 -0.53 -12.46
CA SER A 286 -4.84 -0.57 -10.99
C SER A 286 -6.04 0.10 -10.33
N LEU A 287 -6.39 1.30 -10.77
CA LEU A 287 -7.53 2.04 -10.24
C LEU A 287 -8.84 1.25 -10.39
N ILE A 288 -9.09 0.72 -11.57
CA ILE A 288 -10.30 -0.09 -11.84
C ILE A 288 -10.24 -1.41 -11.08
N GLY A 289 -9.06 -2.02 -10.97
CA GLY A 289 -8.82 -3.26 -10.23
C GLY A 289 -9.19 -3.16 -8.75
N TYR A 290 -8.85 -2.06 -8.08
CA TYR A 290 -9.26 -1.81 -6.69
C TYR A 290 -10.79 -1.84 -6.52
N TRP A 291 -11.52 -1.17 -7.41
CA TRP A 291 -12.99 -1.07 -7.33
C TRP A 291 -13.68 -2.38 -7.66
N VAL A 292 -13.22 -3.05 -8.72
CA VAL A 292 -13.82 -4.33 -9.15
C VAL A 292 -13.54 -5.41 -8.12
N SER A 293 -12.31 -5.49 -7.58
CA SER A 293 -11.97 -6.47 -6.55
C SER A 293 -12.75 -6.23 -5.26
N ALA A 294 -12.94 -4.98 -4.84
CA ALA A 294 -13.77 -4.64 -3.68
C ALA A 294 -15.21 -5.14 -3.83
N TRP A 295 -15.79 -5.00 -5.03
CA TRP A 295 -17.12 -5.50 -5.33
C TRP A 295 -17.15 -7.04 -5.44
N LEU A 296 -16.14 -7.62 -6.08
CA LEU A 296 -16.07 -9.06 -6.35
C LEU A 296 -15.85 -9.87 -5.06
N THR A 297 -15.03 -9.34 -4.13
CA THR A 297 -14.75 -10.01 -2.85
C THR A 297 -16.01 -10.26 -2.02
N ASP A 298 -17.03 -9.38 -2.14
CA ASP A 298 -18.32 -9.59 -1.50
C ASP A 298 -19.21 -10.60 -2.24
N ARG A 299 -19.00 -10.78 -3.55
CA ARG A 299 -19.81 -11.70 -4.37
C ARG A 299 -19.29 -13.12 -4.40
N ILE A 300 -17.99 -13.32 -4.69
CA ILE A 300 -17.41 -14.68 -4.83
C ILE A 300 -16.76 -15.20 -3.54
N GLY A 301 -16.61 -14.32 -2.54
CA GLY A 301 -15.93 -14.65 -1.26
C GLY A 301 -14.49 -14.15 -1.23
N ARG A 302 -13.94 -14.10 -0.02
CA ARG A 302 -12.59 -13.54 0.22
C ARG A 302 -11.51 -14.44 -0.36
N ARG A 303 -11.59 -15.75 -0.08
CA ARG A 303 -10.61 -16.74 -0.57
C ARG A 303 -10.57 -16.80 -2.10
N ALA A 304 -11.73 -16.95 -2.74
CA ALA A 304 -11.83 -17.05 -4.19
C ALA A 304 -11.27 -15.78 -4.85
N ASN A 305 -11.57 -14.60 -4.33
CA ASN A 305 -11.05 -13.34 -4.84
C ASN A 305 -9.51 -13.30 -4.79
N PHE A 306 -8.89 -13.65 -3.65
CA PHE A 306 -7.43 -13.70 -3.55
C PHE A 306 -6.79 -14.68 -4.52
N ILE A 307 -7.35 -15.90 -4.64
CA ILE A 307 -6.82 -16.93 -5.54
C ILE A 307 -6.90 -16.47 -7.01
N VAL A 308 -8.06 -15.97 -7.43
CA VAL A 308 -8.26 -15.51 -8.82
C VAL A 308 -7.33 -14.33 -9.12
N PHE A 309 -7.29 -13.31 -8.27
CA PHE A 309 -6.44 -12.14 -8.52
C PHE A 309 -4.95 -12.50 -8.49
N ALA A 310 -4.50 -13.37 -7.59
CA ALA A 310 -3.11 -13.80 -7.54
C ALA A 310 -2.72 -14.66 -8.76
N ALA A 311 -3.55 -15.60 -9.18
CA ALA A 311 -3.29 -16.42 -10.34
C ALA A 311 -3.26 -15.57 -11.63
N CYS A 312 -4.21 -14.67 -11.79
CA CYS A 312 -4.23 -13.73 -12.93
C CYS A 312 -3.05 -12.73 -12.86
N SER A 313 -2.66 -12.26 -11.68
CA SER A 313 -1.45 -11.42 -11.51
C SER A 313 -0.21 -12.17 -11.98
N LEU A 314 -0.02 -13.41 -11.53
CA LEU A 314 1.11 -14.22 -11.95
C LEU A 314 1.14 -14.42 -13.46
N ALA A 315 0.01 -14.81 -14.05
CA ALA A 315 -0.10 -15.01 -15.49
C ALA A 315 0.22 -13.72 -16.28
N THR A 316 -0.31 -12.57 -15.83
CA THR A 316 -0.05 -11.28 -16.50
C THR A 316 1.37 -10.80 -16.32
N VAL A 317 2.01 -11.04 -15.15
CA VAL A 317 3.43 -10.72 -14.95
C VAL A 317 4.31 -11.52 -15.89
N ILE A 318 4.11 -12.84 -15.97
CA ILE A 318 4.86 -13.70 -16.88
C ILE A 318 4.65 -13.28 -18.33
N ALA A 319 3.40 -13.02 -18.73
CA ALA A 319 3.10 -12.56 -20.07
C ALA A 319 3.79 -11.23 -20.39
N TYR A 320 3.75 -10.27 -19.47
CA TYR A 320 4.30 -8.94 -19.65
C TYR A 320 5.84 -8.92 -19.70
N THR A 321 6.48 -9.74 -18.88
CA THR A 321 7.96 -9.67 -18.72
C THR A 321 8.72 -10.70 -19.54
N GLN A 322 8.08 -11.79 -19.99
CA GLN A 322 8.81 -12.91 -20.62
C GLN A 322 8.34 -13.23 -22.03
N LEU A 323 7.11 -12.88 -22.42
CA LEU A 323 6.68 -13.17 -23.78
C LEU A 323 7.30 -12.18 -24.79
N PRO A 324 7.74 -12.67 -25.95
CA PRO A 324 8.28 -11.85 -27.03
C PRO A 324 7.11 -11.18 -27.81
N VAL A 325 6.32 -10.38 -27.12
CA VAL A 325 5.21 -9.63 -27.71
C VAL A 325 5.68 -8.28 -28.27
N ASP A 326 4.95 -7.79 -29.28
CA ASP A 326 5.17 -6.44 -29.79
C ASP A 326 4.74 -5.36 -28.78
N ASP A 327 5.19 -4.14 -29.02
CA ASP A 327 4.96 -3.01 -28.12
C ASP A 327 3.46 -2.69 -27.96
N THR A 328 2.63 -2.91 -28.98
CA THR A 328 1.18 -2.66 -28.92
C THR A 328 0.50 -3.66 -27.98
N ILE A 329 0.79 -4.96 -28.15
CA ILE A 329 0.26 -6.01 -27.26
C ILE A 329 0.73 -5.77 -25.83
N MET A 330 2.01 -5.43 -25.65
CA MET A 330 2.55 -5.14 -24.33
C MET A 330 1.86 -3.94 -23.67
N LEU A 331 1.54 -2.89 -24.42
CA LEU A 331 0.77 -1.75 -23.91
C LEU A 331 -0.58 -2.19 -23.33
N PHE A 332 -1.33 -3.01 -24.07
CA PHE A 332 -2.62 -3.53 -23.63
C PHE A 332 -2.50 -4.52 -22.46
N LEU A 333 -1.46 -5.35 -22.42
CA LEU A 333 -1.17 -6.22 -21.28
C LEU A 333 -0.87 -5.45 -19.98
N GLY A 334 -0.50 -4.18 -20.08
CA GLY A 334 -0.35 -3.29 -18.93
C GLY A 334 -1.62 -3.13 -18.13
N PHE A 335 -2.79 -3.10 -18.78
CA PHE A 335 -4.07 -2.96 -18.08
C PHE A 335 -4.34 -4.15 -17.12
N PRO A 336 -4.38 -5.42 -17.57
CA PRO A 336 -4.59 -6.55 -16.67
C PRO A 336 -3.46 -6.69 -15.65
N LEU A 337 -2.22 -6.31 -15.96
CA LEU A 337 -1.12 -6.30 -15.01
C LEU A 337 -1.44 -5.39 -13.81
N GLY A 338 -1.81 -4.15 -14.04
CA GLY A 338 -2.20 -3.21 -13.00
C GLY A 338 -3.48 -3.64 -12.26
N PHE A 339 -4.48 -4.08 -13.02
CA PHE A 339 -5.79 -4.50 -12.52
C PHE A 339 -5.68 -5.63 -11.48
N PHE A 340 -5.01 -6.70 -11.80
CA PHE A 340 -4.91 -7.84 -10.91
C PHE A 340 -3.92 -7.60 -9.77
N ALA A 341 -2.72 -7.07 -10.04
CA ALA A 341 -1.72 -6.87 -9.01
C ALA A 341 -2.17 -5.90 -7.90
N SER A 342 -2.90 -4.85 -8.25
CA SER A 342 -3.40 -3.86 -7.29
C SER A 342 -4.72 -4.28 -6.64
N GLY A 343 -5.60 -4.95 -7.40
CA GLY A 343 -6.90 -5.38 -6.89
C GLY A 343 -6.84 -6.33 -5.71
N ILE A 344 -5.78 -7.12 -5.57
CA ILE A 344 -5.53 -8.01 -4.41
C ILE A 344 -5.72 -7.27 -3.08
N PHE A 345 -5.27 -6.02 -2.98
CA PHE A 345 -5.26 -5.27 -1.72
C PHE A 345 -6.66 -4.86 -1.23
N SER A 346 -7.66 -4.80 -2.09
CA SER A 346 -9.04 -4.48 -1.69
C SER A 346 -9.64 -5.53 -0.76
N GLY A 347 -9.22 -6.79 -0.87
CA GLY A 347 -9.66 -7.88 0.00
C GLY A 347 -8.95 -7.93 1.36
N MET A 348 -7.79 -7.26 1.52
CA MET A 348 -6.96 -7.38 2.73
C MET A 348 -7.65 -6.86 3.98
N GLY A 349 -8.25 -5.67 3.92
CA GLY A 349 -8.96 -5.09 5.06
C GLY A 349 -10.09 -5.99 5.58
N PRO A 350 -11.05 -6.39 4.73
CA PRO A 350 -12.13 -7.27 5.13
C PRO A 350 -11.66 -8.59 5.76
N ILE A 351 -10.78 -9.34 5.09
CA ILE A 351 -10.36 -10.66 5.60
C ILE A 351 -9.63 -10.57 6.94
N LEU A 352 -8.72 -9.59 7.11
CA LEU A 352 -8.01 -9.38 8.37
C LEU A 352 -8.96 -8.97 9.48
N THR A 353 -9.94 -8.11 9.18
CA THR A 353 -10.96 -7.69 10.15
C THR A 353 -11.86 -8.84 10.60
N GLU A 354 -12.23 -9.74 9.68
CA GLU A 354 -13.15 -10.84 9.92
C GLU A 354 -12.49 -12.04 10.62
N LEU A 355 -11.16 -12.18 10.52
CA LEU A 355 -10.43 -13.30 11.13
C LEU A 355 -10.02 -13.06 12.59
N TYR A 356 -9.84 -11.79 13.00
CA TYR A 356 -9.43 -11.47 14.36
C TYR A 356 -10.61 -11.04 15.24
N PRO A 357 -10.72 -11.56 16.48
CA PRO A 357 -11.66 -11.08 17.49
C PRO A 357 -11.54 -9.57 17.73
N THR A 358 -12.64 -8.91 18.10
CA THR A 358 -12.70 -7.44 18.23
C THR A 358 -11.60 -6.88 19.15
N ARG A 359 -11.31 -7.57 20.27
CA ARG A 359 -10.33 -7.14 21.29
C ARG A 359 -8.88 -7.12 20.78
N MET A 360 -8.53 -7.94 19.78
CA MET A 360 -7.18 -8.02 19.24
C MET A 360 -7.10 -7.71 17.74
N ARG A 361 -8.17 -7.20 17.15
CA ARG A 361 -8.31 -6.95 15.71
C ARG A 361 -7.26 -5.96 15.19
N GLY A 362 -7.07 -4.85 15.91
CA GLY A 362 -6.07 -3.84 15.56
C GLY A 362 -4.65 -4.42 15.60
N SER A 363 -4.32 -5.14 16.68
CA SER A 363 -3.02 -5.79 16.84
C SER A 363 -2.78 -6.87 15.78
N GLY A 364 -3.77 -7.73 15.53
CA GLY A 364 -3.65 -8.82 14.55
C GLY A 364 -3.52 -8.31 13.12
N GLN A 365 -4.34 -7.35 12.74
CA GLN A 365 -4.30 -6.72 11.41
C GLN A 365 -3.00 -5.94 11.21
N GLY A 366 -2.63 -5.10 12.19
CA GLY A 366 -1.40 -4.32 12.16
C GLY A 366 -0.16 -5.19 12.09
N PHE A 367 -0.08 -6.23 12.93
CA PHE A 367 1.05 -7.17 12.90
C PHE A 367 1.13 -7.89 11.55
N SER A 368 0.06 -8.58 11.13
CA SER A 368 0.09 -9.41 9.93
C SER A 368 0.45 -8.61 8.68
N TYR A 369 -0.10 -7.42 8.53
CA TYR A 369 0.18 -6.56 7.38
C TYR A 369 1.62 -6.06 7.36
N ASN A 370 2.13 -5.55 8.51
CA ASN A 370 3.49 -5.00 8.58
C ASN A 370 4.57 -6.08 8.62
N PHE A 371 4.30 -7.24 9.23
CA PHE A 371 5.19 -8.40 9.15
C PHE A 371 5.32 -8.89 7.71
N GLY A 372 4.19 -9.00 7.01
CA GLY A 372 4.19 -9.34 5.59
C GLY A 372 4.98 -8.32 4.75
N ARG A 373 4.84 -7.02 5.03
CA ARG A 373 5.62 -5.95 4.40
C ARG A 373 7.11 -6.12 4.65
N GLY A 374 7.50 -6.42 5.90
CA GLY A 374 8.91 -6.61 6.28
C GLY A 374 9.57 -7.75 5.51
N ILE A 375 8.90 -8.90 5.35
CA ILE A 375 9.41 -10.03 4.55
C ILE A 375 9.43 -9.66 3.06
N ALA A 376 8.34 -9.10 2.55
CA ALA A 376 8.21 -8.69 1.15
C ALA A 376 9.24 -7.61 0.75
N ALA A 377 9.73 -6.85 1.71
CA ALA A 377 10.77 -5.84 1.52
C ALA A 377 12.08 -6.40 0.94
N MET A 378 12.34 -7.70 1.09
CA MET A 378 13.53 -8.34 0.51
C MET A 378 13.43 -8.52 -1.01
N ASN A 379 12.23 -8.50 -1.59
CA ASN A 379 12.06 -8.76 -3.03
C ASN A 379 12.79 -7.78 -3.95
N PRO A 380 12.80 -6.46 -3.72
CA PRO A 380 13.59 -5.55 -4.54
C PRO A 380 15.08 -5.91 -4.60
N LEU A 381 15.67 -6.28 -3.46
CA LEU A 381 17.06 -6.73 -3.40
C LEU A 381 17.26 -8.05 -4.17
N PHE A 382 16.41 -9.04 -3.92
CA PHE A 382 16.55 -10.35 -4.55
C PHE A 382 16.36 -10.30 -6.07
N VAL A 383 15.41 -9.51 -6.56
CA VAL A 383 15.25 -9.24 -8.00
C VAL A 383 16.51 -8.58 -8.55
N GLY A 384 17.06 -7.57 -7.86
CA GLY A 384 18.30 -6.90 -8.24
C GLY A 384 19.51 -7.85 -8.28
N LEU A 385 19.67 -8.73 -7.28
CA LEU A 385 20.74 -9.73 -7.24
C LEU A 385 20.59 -10.76 -8.37
N LEU A 386 19.37 -11.25 -8.61
CA LEU A 386 19.15 -12.23 -9.67
C LEU A 386 19.32 -11.64 -11.06
N SER A 387 19.07 -10.33 -11.23
CA SER A 387 19.27 -9.62 -12.49
C SER A 387 20.72 -9.56 -12.95
N ALA A 388 21.69 -9.87 -12.08
CA ALA A 388 23.10 -10.05 -12.45
C ALA A 388 23.35 -11.35 -13.23
N LYS A 389 22.44 -12.33 -13.16
CA LYS A 389 22.57 -13.65 -13.79
C LYS A 389 21.51 -13.92 -14.85
N LEU A 390 20.33 -13.34 -14.72
CA LEU A 390 19.19 -13.49 -15.61
C LEU A 390 18.70 -12.13 -16.09
N PRO A 391 18.01 -12.03 -17.22
CA PRO A 391 17.31 -10.81 -17.61
C PRO A 391 16.41 -10.29 -16.49
N LEU A 392 16.28 -8.96 -16.38
CA LEU A 392 15.51 -8.32 -15.30
C LEU A 392 14.04 -8.77 -15.31
N GLY A 393 13.45 -8.91 -16.52
CA GLY A 393 12.08 -9.41 -16.67
C GLY A 393 11.89 -10.83 -16.13
N GLN A 394 12.87 -11.73 -16.35
CA GLN A 394 12.84 -13.08 -15.78
C GLN A 394 13.02 -13.06 -14.26
N SER A 395 13.88 -12.20 -13.75
CA SER A 395 14.10 -12.03 -12.31
C SER A 395 12.83 -11.56 -11.61
N ILE A 396 12.12 -10.59 -12.18
CA ILE A 396 10.79 -10.15 -11.71
C ILE A 396 9.80 -11.32 -11.71
N GLY A 397 9.72 -12.07 -12.82
CA GLY A 397 8.80 -13.21 -12.95
C GLY A 397 9.00 -14.29 -11.90
N VAL A 398 10.26 -14.66 -11.59
CA VAL A 398 10.60 -15.65 -10.56
C VAL A 398 10.09 -15.23 -9.19
N PHE A 399 10.40 -14.00 -8.74
CA PHE A 399 9.99 -13.54 -7.42
C PHE A 399 8.49 -13.26 -7.33
N ALA A 400 7.85 -12.82 -8.41
CA ALA A 400 6.40 -12.73 -8.48
C ALA A 400 5.74 -14.12 -8.36
N ALA A 401 6.28 -15.16 -9.00
CA ALA A 401 5.76 -16.52 -8.90
C ALA A 401 5.86 -17.07 -7.47
N ILE A 402 6.98 -16.88 -6.80
CA ILE A 402 7.17 -17.28 -5.40
C ILE A 402 6.16 -16.55 -4.52
N ALA A 403 6.03 -15.25 -4.65
CA ALA A 403 5.17 -14.43 -3.81
C ALA A 403 3.68 -14.76 -4.00
N TYR A 404 3.19 -14.78 -5.25
CA TYR A 404 1.80 -15.13 -5.51
C TYR A 404 1.50 -16.61 -5.21
N GLY A 405 2.47 -17.50 -5.33
CA GLY A 405 2.36 -18.87 -4.86
C GLY A 405 2.13 -18.97 -3.35
N ILE A 406 2.90 -18.22 -2.55
CA ILE A 406 2.71 -18.11 -1.10
C ILE A 406 1.30 -17.57 -0.78
N LEU A 407 0.85 -16.53 -1.49
CA LEU A 407 -0.48 -15.95 -1.31
C LEU A 407 -1.58 -16.99 -1.58
N ILE A 408 -1.49 -17.71 -2.69
CA ILE A 408 -2.49 -18.73 -3.07
C ILE A 408 -2.55 -19.81 -2.01
N VAL A 409 -1.40 -20.33 -1.56
CA VAL A 409 -1.34 -21.36 -0.50
C VAL A 409 -1.94 -20.84 0.80
N ALA A 410 -1.59 -19.63 1.22
CA ALA A 410 -2.16 -19.01 2.41
C ALA A 410 -3.68 -18.85 2.30
N ALA A 411 -4.18 -18.38 1.14
CA ALA A 411 -5.62 -18.22 0.90
C ALA A 411 -6.36 -19.55 0.91
N LEU A 412 -5.77 -20.62 0.39
CA LEU A 412 -6.35 -21.98 0.42
C LEU A 412 -6.47 -22.54 1.85
N LEU A 413 -5.51 -22.21 2.73
CA LEU A 413 -5.47 -22.69 4.11
C LEU A 413 -6.28 -21.85 5.09
N LEU A 414 -6.62 -20.59 4.73
CA LEU A 414 -7.50 -19.73 5.51
C LEU A 414 -8.97 -20.12 5.34
N PRO A 415 -9.82 -19.94 6.36
CA PRO A 415 -11.26 -20.15 6.23
C PRO A 415 -11.89 -19.08 5.34
N GLU A 416 -13.00 -19.41 4.68
CA GLU A 416 -13.83 -18.43 4.01
C GLU A 416 -14.60 -17.61 5.08
N THR A 417 -14.60 -16.28 4.93
CA THR A 417 -15.22 -15.38 5.90
C THR A 417 -16.40 -14.59 5.33
N LYS A 418 -16.80 -14.88 4.08
CA LYS A 418 -17.94 -14.22 3.43
C LYS A 418 -19.21 -14.30 4.29
N GLY A 419 -19.82 -13.14 4.55
CA GLY A 419 -21.06 -13.06 5.32
C GLY A 419 -20.90 -13.21 6.82
N ARG A 420 -19.67 -13.28 7.35
CA ARG A 420 -19.42 -13.37 8.78
C ARG A 420 -19.86 -12.09 9.48
N VAL A 421 -20.80 -12.20 10.42
CA VAL A 421 -21.21 -11.07 11.26
C VAL A 421 -20.13 -10.83 12.32
N LEU A 422 -19.68 -9.59 12.41
CA LEU A 422 -18.71 -9.17 13.44
C LEU A 422 -19.46 -9.00 14.77
N THR A 423 -19.39 -10.01 15.64
CA THR A 423 -19.90 -9.94 17.00
C THR A 423 -18.78 -9.61 17.98
N ALA A 424 -19.12 -8.90 19.06
CA ALA A 424 -18.16 -8.57 20.11
C ALA A 424 -17.62 -9.83 20.84
N GLU A 425 -18.36 -10.93 20.77
CA GLU A 425 -18.12 -12.20 21.48
C GLU A 425 -17.50 -13.31 20.63
N ALA A 426 -17.14 -13.03 19.37
CA ALA A 426 -16.44 -14.02 18.56
C ALA A 426 -14.99 -14.18 19.07
N ALA A 427 -14.85 -14.93 20.15
CA ALA A 427 -13.58 -15.41 20.69
C ALA A 427 -13.04 -16.60 19.88
#